data_865f4f00a24e22f7d122308410e6b895
#
_entry.id   865f4f00a24e22f7d122308410e6b895
#
_cell.length_a   1.000
_cell.length_b   1.000
_cell.length_c   1.000
_cell.angle_alpha   90.00
_cell.angle_beta   90.00
_cell.angle_gamma   90.00
#
_symmetry.space_group_name_H-M   'P 1'
#
loop_
_entity.id
_entity.type
_entity.pdbx_description
1 polymer ?
#
loop_
_entity_poly.entity_id
_entity_poly.type
_entity_poly.pdbx_seq_one_letter_code
_entity_poly.pdbx_strand_id
1 'polypeptide(L)'
;MCGDVQMTGNVTLTTAAAGAVLIVENGQLDTNGFTLQTTGGSGLTMLFSGSSGSYTHAPTGGGTLDFAAPTSGTWSGVALYQDPSLVTGVNISAAGNSPTWKITGLVYLPHSSVTLSGAVNKSSNGKSCFVMVMDDITINGTGDILENGGCAAAGLNMPTASVPSGGKLVN
;
A
#
# COMPACT_ATOMS: atom_id res chain seq x y z
N MET A 1 4.16 -8.43 14.96
CA MET A 1 3.05 -9.38 15.17
C MET A 1 3.41 -10.66 14.44
N CYS A 2 3.20 -11.82 15.00
CA CYS A 2 3.47 -13.10 14.35
C CYS A 2 2.15 -13.84 14.13
N GLY A 3 1.97 -14.37 12.91
CA GLY A 3 0.73 -15.03 12.49
C GLY A 3 -0.32 -14.07 11.95
N ASP A 4 -1.48 -14.65 11.65
CA ASP A 4 -2.61 -13.91 11.13
C ASP A 4 -3.18 -12.93 12.16
N VAL A 5 -3.44 -11.73 11.71
CA VAL A 5 -4.03 -10.65 12.50
C VAL A 5 -5.38 -10.30 11.87
N GLN A 6 -6.45 -10.38 12.64
CA GLN A 6 -7.78 -9.97 12.23
C GLN A 6 -8.24 -8.77 13.04
N MET A 7 -8.74 -7.76 12.35
CA MET A 7 -9.34 -6.61 13.01
C MET A 7 -10.74 -6.95 13.52
N THR A 8 -11.06 -6.48 14.72
CA THR A 8 -12.39 -6.64 15.36
C THR A 8 -13.10 -5.30 15.53
N GLY A 9 -12.51 -4.22 15.04
CA GLY A 9 -13.05 -2.85 15.08
C GLY A 9 -12.15 -1.89 14.32
N ASN A 10 -12.61 -0.65 14.18
CA ASN A 10 -11.81 0.41 13.57
C ASN A 10 -10.60 0.74 14.45
N VAL A 11 -9.46 0.94 13.82
CA VAL A 11 -8.18 1.24 14.48
C VAL A 11 -7.64 2.57 13.96
N THR A 12 -7.31 3.46 14.88
CA THR A 12 -6.59 4.70 14.57
C THR A 12 -5.24 4.66 15.25
N LEU A 13 -4.18 4.73 14.46
CA LEU A 13 -2.80 4.74 14.96
C LEU A 13 -2.30 6.18 15.02
N THR A 14 -1.73 6.55 16.16
CA THR A 14 -0.95 7.79 16.31
C THR A 14 0.51 7.41 16.32
N THR A 15 1.27 7.90 15.35
CA THR A 15 2.68 7.61 15.21
C THR A 15 3.52 8.86 15.46
N ALA A 16 4.79 8.69 15.78
CA ALA A 16 5.73 9.81 15.87
C ALA A 16 5.90 10.47 14.48
N ALA A 17 6.42 11.68 14.45
CA ALA A 17 6.67 12.42 13.20
C ALA A 17 7.58 11.67 12.22
N ALA A 18 8.49 10.83 12.71
CA ALA A 18 9.35 9.97 11.89
C ALA A 18 8.62 8.75 11.29
N GLY A 19 7.35 8.58 11.62
CA GLY A 19 6.57 7.42 11.20
C GLY A 19 6.72 6.21 12.12
N ALA A 20 5.99 5.15 11.79
CA ALA A 20 6.06 3.86 12.46
C ALA A 20 6.13 2.72 11.43
N VAL A 21 6.61 1.56 11.88
CA VAL A 21 6.60 0.32 11.10
C VAL A 21 5.75 -0.71 11.82
N LEU A 22 4.73 -1.21 11.16
CA LEU A 22 3.93 -2.33 11.62
C LEU A 22 4.40 -3.58 10.88
N ILE A 23 5.03 -4.50 11.60
CA ILE A 23 5.52 -5.75 11.02
C ILE A 23 4.52 -6.87 11.28
N VAL A 24 4.10 -7.54 10.21
CA VAL A 24 3.32 -8.78 10.24
C VAL A 24 4.22 -9.89 9.72
N GLU A 25 4.59 -10.80 10.59
CA GLU A 25 5.49 -11.91 10.30
C GLU A 25 4.71 -13.21 10.21
N ASN A 26 4.89 -13.95 9.11
CA ASN A 26 4.20 -15.22 8.86
C ASN A 26 2.67 -15.11 9.01
N GLY A 27 2.06 -14.15 8.31
CA GLY A 27 0.62 -13.95 8.38
C GLY A 27 0.12 -12.79 7.53
N GLN A 28 -1.18 -12.59 7.62
CA GLN A 28 -1.93 -11.53 6.96
C GLN A 28 -2.44 -10.49 7.96
N LEU A 29 -2.82 -9.33 7.47
CA LEU A 29 -3.69 -8.40 8.18
C LEU A 29 -5.06 -8.43 7.52
N ASP A 30 -5.99 -9.16 8.12
CA ASP A 30 -7.40 -9.15 7.69
C ASP A 30 -8.12 -7.95 8.31
N THR A 31 -8.48 -7.01 7.48
CA THR A 31 -9.23 -5.82 7.91
C THR A 31 -10.65 -6.13 8.31
N ASN A 32 -11.21 -7.26 7.87
CA ASN A 32 -12.56 -7.74 8.24
C ASN A 32 -13.66 -6.66 8.08
N GLY A 33 -13.54 -5.81 7.05
CA GLY A 33 -14.47 -4.71 6.78
C GLY A 33 -14.25 -3.43 7.60
N PHE A 34 -13.30 -3.43 8.56
CA PHE A 34 -13.01 -2.27 9.40
C PHE A 34 -11.98 -1.32 8.77
N THR A 35 -11.83 -0.16 9.36
CA THR A 35 -10.88 0.87 8.93
C THR A 35 -9.64 0.84 9.80
N LEU A 36 -8.46 0.74 9.15
CA LEU A 36 -7.17 1.06 9.73
C LEU A 36 -6.72 2.42 9.18
N GLN A 37 -6.53 3.38 10.05
CA GLN A 37 -6.10 4.72 9.67
C GLN A 37 -5.02 5.25 10.59
N THR A 38 -4.27 6.28 10.12
CA THR A 38 -3.37 7.06 10.97
C THR A 38 -3.95 8.44 11.23
N THR A 39 -3.53 9.08 12.33
CA THR A 39 -3.83 10.49 12.57
C THR A 39 -3.08 11.37 11.56
N GLY A 40 -3.63 12.55 11.25
CA GLY A 40 -3.06 13.46 10.24
C GLY A 40 -1.57 13.74 10.45
N GLY A 41 -0.79 13.58 9.40
CA GLY A 41 0.65 13.79 9.39
C GLY A 41 1.51 12.64 9.92
N SER A 42 0.89 11.59 10.46
CA SER A 42 1.60 10.39 10.93
C SER A 42 1.87 9.41 9.80
N GLY A 43 3.12 9.03 9.61
CA GLY A 43 3.52 8.04 8.62
C GLY A 43 3.44 6.61 9.16
N LEU A 44 3.03 5.67 8.31
CA LEU A 44 3.01 4.24 8.61
C LEU A 44 3.58 3.45 7.44
N THR A 45 4.50 2.53 7.74
CA THR A 45 4.86 1.45 6.83
C THR A 45 4.34 0.15 7.38
N MET A 46 3.57 -0.58 6.59
CA MET A 46 3.16 -1.94 6.91
C MET A 46 4.07 -2.91 6.16
N LEU A 47 4.78 -3.76 6.91
CA LEU A 47 5.78 -4.67 6.39
C LEU A 47 5.32 -6.11 6.62
N PHE A 48 5.25 -6.88 5.53
CA PHE A 48 5.00 -8.31 5.55
C PHE A 48 6.30 -9.07 5.35
N SER A 49 6.62 -9.96 6.29
CA SER A 49 7.90 -10.65 6.38
C SER A 49 7.72 -12.07 6.90
N GLY A 50 8.79 -12.83 6.98
CA GLY A 50 8.81 -14.16 7.55
C GLY A 50 9.40 -15.21 6.62
N SER A 51 8.88 -16.43 6.66
CA SER A 51 9.26 -17.54 5.80
C SER A 51 8.28 -17.73 4.67
N SER A 52 8.77 -18.13 3.51
CA SER A 52 7.91 -18.67 2.45
C SER A 52 7.18 -19.93 2.93
N GLY A 53 5.99 -20.16 2.46
CA GLY A 53 5.17 -21.30 2.86
C GLY A 53 3.69 -21.05 2.61
N SER A 54 2.85 -21.55 3.48
CA SER A 54 1.39 -21.42 3.36
C SER A 54 0.82 -20.12 3.93
N TYR A 55 1.66 -19.18 4.34
CA TYR A 55 1.22 -17.92 4.90
C TYR A 55 0.84 -16.92 3.83
N THR A 56 -0.18 -16.13 4.13
CA THR A 56 -0.55 -14.96 3.34
C THR A 56 0.23 -13.75 3.87
N HIS A 57 1.03 -13.12 3.02
CA HIS A 57 1.88 -11.99 3.40
C HIS A 57 1.38 -10.69 2.77
N ALA A 58 0.12 -10.34 3.04
CA ALA A 58 -0.53 -9.17 2.46
C ALA A 58 -1.69 -8.68 3.34
N PRO A 59 -2.16 -7.46 3.14
CA PRO A 59 -3.45 -7.05 3.70
C PRO A 59 -4.59 -7.78 2.98
N THR A 60 -5.58 -8.22 3.73
CA THR A 60 -6.78 -8.92 3.22
C THR A 60 -8.05 -8.31 3.81
N GLY A 61 -9.19 -8.91 3.46
CA GLY A 61 -10.49 -8.41 3.88
C GLY A 61 -10.97 -7.20 3.08
N GLY A 62 -12.18 -6.77 3.37
CA GLY A 62 -12.88 -5.75 2.60
C GLY A 62 -12.88 -4.36 3.25
N GLY A 63 -11.99 -4.09 4.17
CA GLY A 63 -11.97 -2.83 4.91
C GLY A 63 -11.22 -1.70 4.22
N THR A 64 -11.04 -0.62 4.97
CA THR A 64 -10.37 0.58 4.52
C THR A 64 -8.97 0.67 5.12
N LEU A 65 -7.98 0.93 4.27
CA LEU A 65 -6.64 1.35 4.66
C LEU A 65 -6.50 2.83 4.33
N ASP A 66 -6.36 3.70 5.35
CA ASP A 66 -6.26 5.16 5.19
C ASP A 66 -5.03 5.70 5.93
N PHE A 67 -3.89 5.71 5.24
CA PHE A 67 -2.65 6.22 5.82
C PHE A 67 -1.66 6.65 4.74
N ALA A 68 -0.68 7.44 5.17
CA ALA A 68 0.45 7.85 4.35
C ALA A 68 1.73 7.14 4.78
N ALA A 69 2.63 6.90 3.84
CA ALA A 69 3.99 6.47 4.15
C ALA A 69 4.74 7.53 4.98
N PRO A 70 5.77 7.14 5.75
CA PRO A 70 6.71 8.08 6.34
C PRO A 70 7.37 8.95 5.26
N THR A 71 7.64 10.21 5.57
CA THR A 71 8.32 11.12 4.63
C THR A 71 9.83 11.20 4.85
N SER A 72 10.36 10.43 5.80
CA SER A 72 11.78 10.37 6.15
C SER A 72 12.15 9.01 6.76
N GLY A 73 13.44 8.76 6.90
CA GLY A 73 13.95 7.50 7.45
C GLY A 73 14.05 6.38 6.42
N THR A 74 14.34 5.17 6.89
CA THR A 74 14.59 3.99 6.04
C THR A 74 13.40 3.63 5.16
N TRP A 75 12.20 3.84 5.64
CA TRP A 75 10.95 3.51 4.95
C TRP A 75 10.27 4.73 4.32
N SER A 76 11.05 5.79 4.06
CA SER A 76 10.52 6.99 3.42
C SER A 76 9.82 6.66 2.10
N GLY A 77 8.58 7.09 1.96
CA GLY A 77 7.76 6.89 0.79
C GLY A 77 7.14 5.49 0.64
N VAL A 78 7.47 4.53 1.52
CA VAL A 78 6.96 3.15 1.44
C VAL A 78 5.79 2.97 2.41
N ALA A 79 4.61 2.69 1.89
CA ALA A 79 3.39 2.46 2.69
C ALA A 79 3.16 0.98 2.98
N LEU A 80 3.23 0.13 1.96
CA LEU A 80 3.15 -1.32 2.10
C LEU A 80 4.39 -1.96 1.48
N TYR A 81 4.93 -2.95 2.15
CA TYR A 81 6.09 -3.70 1.66
C TYR A 81 5.94 -5.18 1.98
N GLN A 82 6.06 -6.01 0.96
CA GLN A 82 6.22 -7.46 1.08
C GLN A 82 7.68 -7.81 0.79
N ASP A 83 8.30 -8.58 1.67
CA ASP A 83 9.66 -9.07 1.45
C ASP A 83 9.70 -9.89 0.15
N PRO A 84 10.55 -9.52 -0.82
CA PRO A 84 10.60 -10.19 -2.12
C PRO A 84 11.12 -11.65 -2.06
N SER A 85 11.67 -12.06 -0.94
CA SER A 85 12.03 -13.48 -0.71
C SER A 85 10.80 -14.37 -0.45
N LEU A 86 9.65 -13.76 -0.13
CA LEU A 86 8.40 -14.47 0.10
C LEU A 86 7.73 -14.76 -1.23
N VAL A 87 7.74 -16.02 -1.65
CA VAL A 87 7.19 -16.45 -2.94
C VAL A 87 5.69 -16.74 -2.94
N THR A 88 5.05 -16.68 -1.78
CA THR A 88 3.60 -16.85 -1.65
C THR A 88 2.90 -15.52 -1.76
N GLY A 89 2.33 -15.25 -2.91
CA GLY A 89 1.42 -14.14 -3.13
C GLY A 89 -0.01 -14.49 -2.78
N VAL A 90 -0.85 -13.48 -2.75
CA VAL A 90 -2.28 -13.59 -2.49
C VAL A 90 -3.04 -12.90 -3.62
N ASN A 91 -4.16 -13.49 -4.00
CA ASN A 91 -5.14 -12.76 -4.77
C ASN A 91 -6.01 -11.95 -3.81
N ILE A 92 -5.72 -10.66 -3.71
CA ILE A 92 -6.49 -9.72 -2.90
C ILE A 92 -7.69 -9.30 -3.74
N SER A 93 -8.76 -10.05 -3.64
CA SER A 93 -10.03 -9.72 -4.30
C SER A 93 -11.09 -9.38 -3.28
N ALA A 94 -11.89 -8.37 -3.59
CA ALA A 94 -13.04 -8.03 -2.78
C ALA A 94 -14.22 -7.65 -3.66
N ALA A 95 -15.40 -8.06 -3.24
CA ALA A 95 -16.65 -7.73 -3.89
C ALA A 95 -17.23 -6.43 -3.30
N GLY A 96 -17.93 -5.65 -4.13
CA GLY A 96 -18.57 -4.42 -3.72
C GLY A 96 -17.63 -3.23 -3.63
N ASN A 97 -17.77 -2.43 -2.56
CA ASN A 97 -16.96 -1.23 -2.33
C ASN A 97 -15.67 -1.52 -1.53
N SER A 98 -15.19 -2.73 -1.58
CA SER A 98 -14.09 -3.19 -0.74
C SER A 98 -13.06 -3.99 -1.53
N PRO A 99 -11.77 -3.92 -1.19
CA PRO A 99 -11.18 -2.99 -0.22
C PRO A 99 -11.20 -1.54 -0.71
N THR A 100 -11.10 -0.60 0.23
CA THR A 100 -10.86 0.81 -0.07
C THR A 100 -9.45 1.18 0.38
N TRP A 101 -8.61 1.54 -0.56
CA TRP A 101 -7.24 1.96 -0.28
C TRP A 101 -7.08 3.46 -0.50
N LYS A 102 -6.97 4.19 0.59
CA LYS A 102 -6.66 5.61 0.65
C LYS A 102 -5.21 5.77 1.11
N ILE A 103 -4.30 5.25 0.33
CA ILE A 103 -2.89 5.15 0.68
C ILE A 103 -2.10 6.22 -0.06
N THR A 104 -1.15 6.84 0.63
CA THR A 104 -0.13 7.70 0.01
C THR A 104 1.23 7.05 0.13
N GLY A 105 1.88 6.81 -1.00
CA GLY A 105 3.19 6.20 -1.08
C GLY A 105 3.24 4.97 -1.98
N LEU A 106 4.32 4.21 -1.83
CA LEU A 106 4.56 2.97 -2.56
C LEU A 106 3.87 1.79 -1.87
N VAL A 107 3.14 1.03 -2.65
CA VAL A 107 2.63 -0.31 -2.31
C VAL A 107 3.44 -1.32 -3.11
N TYR A 108 4.29 -2.08 -2.42
CA TYR A 108 5.18 -3.06 -3.01
C TYR A 108 4.79 -4.46 -2.54
N LEU A 109 4.03 -5.19 -3.35
CA LEU A 109 3.54 -6.55 -3.10
C LEU A 109 3.83 -7.43 -4.33
N PRO A 110 5.10 -7.70 -4.65
CA PRO A 110 5.54 -8.21 -5.96
C PRO A 110 5.04 -9.61 -6.29
N HIS A 111 4.57 -10.36 -5.29
CA HIS A 111 4.04 -11.71 -5.48
C HIS A 111 2.51 -11.78 -5.29
N SER A 112 1.85 -10.64 -5.19
CA SER A 112 0.41 -10.58 -4.96
C SER A 112 -0.31 -10.03 -6.19
N SER A 113 -1.38 -10.71 -6.59
CA SER A 113 -2.34 -10.19 -7.56
C SER A 113 -3.45 -9.46 -6.82
N VAL A 114 -3.87 -8.32 -7.33
CA VAL A 114 -4.88 -7.49 -6.69
C VAL A 114 -6.04 -7.23 -7.64
N THR A 115 -7.23 -7.51 -7.16
CA THR A 115 -8.47 -7.05 -7.79
C THR A 115 -9.12 -6.00 -6.90
N LEU A 116 -9.07 -4.76 -7.32
CA LEU A 116 -9.71 -3.65 -6.61
C LEU A 116 -11.09 -3.40 -7.20
N SER A 117 -12.12 -3.80 -6.47
CA SER A 117 -13.52 -3.54 -6.84
C SER A 117 -14.11 -2.34 -6.09
N GLY A 118 -13.32 -1.73 -5.22
CA GLY A 118 -13.67 -0.55 -4.47
C GLY A 118 -13.00 0.73 -4.98
N ALA A 119 -13.06 1.77 -4.18
CA ALA A 119 -12.40 3.01 -4.47
C ALA A 119 -10.91 2.95 -4.10
N VAL A 120 -10.08 3.42 -5.02
CA VAL A 120 -8.66 3.69 -4.74
C VAL A 120 -8.50 5.20 -4.78
N ASN A 121 -8.30 5.81 -3.62
CA ASN A 121 -8.26 7.25 -3.47
C ASN A 121 -7.04 7.66 -2.64
N LYS A 122 -6.73 8.95 -2.69
CA LYS A 122 -5.75 9.55 -1.78
C LYS A 122 -6.14 9.30 -0.33
N SER A 123 -5.17 9.01 0.49
CA SER A 123 -5.32 9.04 1.95
C SER A 123 -5.80 10.41 2.40
N SER A 124 -6.68 10.45 3.41
CA SER A 124 -7.08 11.69 4.08
C SER A 124 -5.89 12.40 4.76
N ASN A 125 -4.83 11.66 5.06
CA ASN A 125 -3.58 12.16 5.63
C ASN A 125 -2.51 12.45 4.56
N GLY A 126 -2.81 12.14 3.31
CA GLY A 126 -1.80 11.97 2.29
C GLY A 126 -1.56 13.17 1.42
N LYS A 127 -0.58 12.97 0.59
CA LYS A 127 -0.18 13.81 -0.53
C LYS A 127 -0.46 13.03 -1.80
N SER A 128 -0.50 13.70 -2.93
CA SER A 128 -0.80 13.09 -4.23
C SER A 128 0.31 12.14 -4.70
N CYS A 129 0.40 10.97 -4.09
CA CYS A 129 1.33 9.92 -4.47
C CYS A 129 0.74 8.55 -4.17
N PHE A 130 0.46 7.77 -5.20
CA PHE A 130 0.07 6.37 -5.07
C PHE A 130 0.73 5.56 -6.18
N VAL A 131 1.66 4.70 -5.82
CA VAL A 131 2.42 3.86 -6.75
C VAL A 131 2.29 2.42 -6.32
N MET A 132 2.02 1.51 -7.25
CA MET A 132 1.89 0.08 -6.99
C MET A 132 2.91 -0.72 -7.77
N VAL A 133 3.52 -1.72 -7.12
CA VAL A 133 4.31 -2.77 -7.74
C VAL A 133 3.73 -4.10 -7.28
N MET A 134 3.16 -4.85 -8.21
CA MET A 134 2.42 -6.08 -7.97
C MET A 134 2.64 -7.06 -9.11
N ASP A 135 2.27 -8.33 -8.90
CA ASP A 135 2.31 -9.34 -9.95
C ASP A 135 1.25 -9.05 -11.01
N ASP A 136 -0.01 -8.85 -10.58
CA ASP A 136 -1.12 -8.50 -11.47
C ASP A 136 -2.08 -7.52 -10.80
N ILE A 137 -2.66 -6.61 -11.58
CA ILE A 137 -3.61 -5.61 -11.10
C ILE A 137 -4.85 -5.60 -11.97
N THR A 138 -5.97 -5.95 -11.40
CA THR A 138 -7.29 -5.78 -12.00
C THR A 138 -8.08 -4.71 -11.25
N ILE A 139 -8.62 -3.74 -11.97
CA ILE A 139 -9.36 -2.63 -11.37
C ILE A 139 -10.77 -2.61 -11.94
N ASN A 140 -11.76 -2.83 -11.09
CA ASN A 140 -13.18 -2.87 -11.41
C ASN A 140 -13.96 -1.76 -10.68
N GLY A 141 -13.32 -0.65 -10.39
CA GLY A 141 -13.90 0.41 -9.58
C GLY A 141 -13.68 1.81 -10.17
N THR A 142 -14.14 2.79 -9.42
CA THR A 142 -13.92 4.21 -9.69
C THR A 142 -12.93 4.76 -8.68
N GLY A 143 -12.05 5.65 -9.10
CA GLY A 143 -11.10 6.33 -8.21
C GLY A 143 -9.89 6.86 -8.97
N ASP A 144 -9.12 7.69 -8.31
CA ASP A 144 -7.86 8.18 -8.84
C ASP A 144 -6.80 7.09 -8.65
N ILE A 145 -6.47 6.43 -9.73
CA ILE A 145 -5.49 5.36 -9.75
C ILE A 145 -4.18 5.94 -10.27
N LEU A 146 -3.11 5.73 -9.51
CA LEU A 146 -1.77 6.15 -9.86
C LEU A 146 -1.63 7.68 -9.96
N GLU A 147 -1.43 8.32 -8.86
CA GLU A 147 -1.05 9.72 -8.78
C GLU A 147 0.42 9.83 -8.36
N ASN A 148 1.27 10.35 -9.25
CA ASN A 148 2.70 10.48 -9.01
C ASN A 148 3.18 11.93 -8.83
N GLY A 149 2.30 12.90 -8.99
CA GLY A 149 2.66 14.32 -8.97
C GLY A 149 3.23 14.82 -7.63
N GLY A 150 2.90 14.17 -6.53
CA GLY A 150 3.33 14.55 -5.18
C GLY A 150 4.33 13.58 -4.53
N CYS A 151 4.91 12.63 -5.26
CA CYS A 151 5.70 11.55 -4.67
C CYS A 151 6.95 12.03 -3.93
N ALA A 152 7.65 13.02 -4.44
CA ALA A 152 8.79 13.62 -3.73
C ALA A 152 8.37 14.22 -2.38
N ALA A 153 7.22 14.88 -2.33
CA ALA A 153 6.67 15.42 -1.08
C ALA A 153 6.15 14.32 -0.12
N ALA A 154 5.83 13.15 -0.65
CA ALA A 154 5.48 11.97 0.12
C ALA A 154 6.70 11.13 0.56
N GLY A 155 7.92 11.59 0.24
CA GLY A 155 9.16 10.94 0.60
C GLY A 155 9.62 9.84 -0.36
N LEU A 156 8.96 9.68 -1.51
CA LEU A 156 9.30 8.69 -2.53
C LEU A 156 10.01 9.37 -3.70
N ASN A 157 11.31 9.11 -3.85
CA ASN A 157 12.08 9.56 -4.98
C ASN A 157 11.90 8.59 -6.16
N MET A 158 11.02 8.94 -7.08
CA MET A 158 10.83 8.17 -8.29
C MET A 158 12.02 8.35 -9.25
N PRO A 159 12.49 7.28 -9.90
CA PRO A 159 13.48 7.43 -10.95
C PRO A 159 12.91 8.29 -12.09
N THR A 160 13.61 9.34 -12.44
CA THR A 160 13.27 10.16 -13.60
C THR A 160 13.83 9.49 -14.85
N ALA A 161 12.96 9.01 -15.72
CA ALA A 161 13.39 8.66 -17.06
C ALA A 161 13.74 9.97 -17.81
N SER A 162 15.01 10.18 -18.12
CA SER A 162 15.38 11.23 -19.08
C SER A 162 14.91 10.77 -20.45
N VAL A 163 13.83 11.37 -20.94
CA VAL A 163 13.47 11.23 -22.36
C VAL A 163 14.55 11.96 -23.14
N PRO A 164 15.32 11.30 -24.03
CA PRO A 164 16.24 12.01 -24.90
C PRO A 164 15.45 13.06 -25.68
N SER A 165 15.87 14.32 -25.60
CA SER A 165 15.29 15.40 -26.37
C SER A 165 15.52 15.09 -27.84
N GLY A 166 14.54 14.56 -28.55
CA GLY A 166 14.66 14.25 -29.96
C GLY A 166 13.80 13.15 -30.54
N GLY A 167 12.97 12.50 -29.73
CA GLY A 167 11.98 11.54 -30.23
C GLY A 167 10.86 12.28 -30.99
N LYS A 168 11.00 12.49 -32.31
CA LYS A 168 9.86 12.84 -33.15
C LYS A 168 9.00 11.58 -33.34
N LEU A 169 7.74 11.64 -32.90
CA LEU A 169 6.71 10.75 -33.44
C LEU A 169 6.63 10.99 -34.96
N VAL A 170 7.00 10.00 -35.75
CA VAL A 170 6.77 10.00 -37.19
C VAL A 170 5.37 9.44 -37.40
N ASN A 171 4.47 10.25 -37.96
CA ASN A 171 3.16 9.79 -38.42
C ASN A 171 3.32 8.89 -39.63
#